data_ada6ac2cf0fede9fe801f84e1b85a4c1
#
_entry.id   ada6ac2cf0fede9fe801f84e1b85a4c1
#
_cell.length_a   1.000
_cell.length_b   1.000
_cell.length_c   1.000
_cell.angle_alpha   90.00
_cell.angle_beta   90.00
_cell.angle_gamma   90.00
#
_symmetry.space_group_name_H-M   'P 1'
#
loop_
_entity.id
_entity.type
_entity.pdbx_description
1 polymer ?
#
loop_
_entity_poly.entity_id
_entity_poly.type
_entity_poly.pdbx_seq_one_letter_code
_entity_poly.pdbx_strand_id
1 'polypeptide(L)'
;MRRTLFILALAAVVAVAAGATALGATHVSTVDPTGFSARVDNPWFPLQPGTTYVYTGTKDGKPARDVLQVTHRTATIDGAPCVVVKDRLYLSGRLEERTTDWYTQDRKGNVWYFGEQTSSALDKSGKPVTTGTWKAGVDGAKPGIYMFANPRVGQQAQQEFYKGQAEDHFQVLSLRSPVTVPYVSSKNALLTKEWTPLEPGVLDHKLYVRGIGTVLEEAVKGGTERLALVSVHRGA
;
A
#
# COMPACT_ATOMS: atom_id res chain seq x y z
N MET A 1 -19.26 12.19 3.44
CA MET A 1 -18.88 11.03 2.64
C MET A 1 -17.48 10.67 3.09
N ARG A 2 -17.37 9.63 3.89
CA ARG A 2 -16.09 9.20 4.50
C ARG A 2 -15.43 8.21 3.54
N ARG A 3 -14.18 8.45 3.20
CA ARG A 3 -13.38 7.59 2.33
C ARG A 3 -12.58 6.65 3.23
N THR A 4 -12.66 5.38 3.01
CA THR A 4 -11.98 4.33 3.76
C THR A 4 -10.77 3.81 2.98
N LEU A 5 -9.70 3.54 3.67
CA LEU A 5 -8.36 3.27 3.19
C LEU A 5 -8.25 2.02 2.30
N PHE A 6 -8.05 2.21 1.05
CA PHE A 6 -6.88 1.69 0.34
C PHE A 6 -5.86 2.79 0.40
N ILE A 7 -4.78 2.67 1.14
CA ILE A 7 -3.72 3.67 1.29
C ILE A 7 -4.10 5.04 0.64
N LEU A 8 -5.01 5.77 1.25
CA LEU A 8 -5.48 7.07 0.80
C LEU A 8 -5.55 8.00 2.00
N ALA A 9 -4.45 8.69 2.25
CA ALA A 9 -4.47 9.84 3.12
C ALA A 9 -5.31 10.96 2.48
N LEU A 10 -6.48 11.23 3.01
CA LEU A 10 -7.29 12.40 2.64
C LEU A 10 -6.81 13.60 3.45
N ALA A 11 -5.90 14.39 2.91
CA ALA A 11 -5.49 15.66 3.50
C ALA A 11 -6.45 16.78 3.14
N ALA A 12 -6.98 17.46 4.13
CA ALA A 12 -7.63 18.75 3.95
C ALA A 12 -6.57 19.80 3.57
N VAL A 13 -6.68 20.34 2.35
CA VAL A 13 -5.77 21.38 1.86
C VAL A 13 -6.12 22.71 2.51
N VAL A 14 -5.25 23.20 3.37
CA VAL A 14 -5.11 24.64 3.61
C VAL A 14 -3.95 25.13 2.74
N ALA A 15 -4.28 25.79 1.65
CA ALA A 15 -3.28 26.41 0.79
C ALA A 15 -2.74 27.67 1.46
N VAL A 16 -1.53 27.60 2.00
CA VAL A 16 -0.72 28.79 2.29
C VAL A 16 0.34 28.88 1.19
N ALA A 17 0.16 29.83 0.29
CA ALA A 17 1.16 30.19 -0.70
C ALA A 17 2.29 30.98 -0.01
N ALA A 18 3.42 30.32 0.21
CA ALA A 18 4.68 30.99 0.55
C ALA A 18 5.69 30.69 -0.55
N GLY A 19 6.08 31.72 -1.27
CA GLY A 19 7.19 31.67 -2.23
C GLY A 19 8.49 31.31 -1.51
N ALA A 20 9.05 30.16 -1.81
CA ALA A 20 10.36 29.74 -1.33
C ALA A 20 11.35 29.69 -2.49
N THR A 21 12.38 30.52 -2.41
CA THR A 21 13.63 30.41 -3.17
C THR A 21 14.25 29.04 -2.90
N ALA A 22 14.51 28.28 -3.95
CA ALA A 22 15.15 26.97 -3.88
C ALA A 22 16.59 27.10 -3.41
N LEU A 23 16.83 27.01 -2.12
CA LEU A 23 18.10 26.58 -1.56
C LEU A 23 18.13 25.06 -1.74
N GLY A 24 19.12 24.55 -2.47
CA GLY A 24 19.30 23.12 -2.70
C GLY A 24 19.31 22.37 -1.38
N ALA A 25 18.19 21.74 -1.06
CA ALA A 25 18.11 20.87 0.11
C ALA A 25 19.05 19.69 -0.13
N THR A 26 20.05 19.55 0.71
CA THR A 26 20.86 18.34 0.76
C THR A 26 19.97 17.19 1.11
N HIS A 27 19.71 16.31 0.14
CA HIS A 27 18.95 15.09 0.32
C HIS A 27 19.71 14.18 1.30
N VAL A 28 19.20 14.04 2.49
CA VAL A 28 19.75 13.10 3.48
C VAL A 28 18.87 11.86 3.43
N SER A 29 19.38 10.77 2.84
CA SER A 29 18.70 9.49 2.83
C SER A 29 18.33 9.06 4.25
N THR A 30 17.09 8.63 4.45
CA THR A 30 16.57 8.21 5.75
C THR A 30 16.95 6.77 6.11
N VAL A 31 17.45 6.00 5.14
CA VAL A 31 17.92 4.61 5.28
C VAL A 31 19.17 4.39 4.42
N ASP A 32 20.00 3.41 4.79
CA ASP A 32 21.13 2.98 3.95
C ASP A 32 20.63 2.25 2.71
N PRO A 33 20.72 2.83 1.49
CA PRO A 33 20.14 2.24 0.29
C PRO A 33 20.86 0.98 -0.19
N THR A 34 22.10 0.73 0.25
CA THR A 34 22.93 -0.41 -0.20
C THR A 34 22.40 -1.76 0.32
N GLY A 35 21.49 -1.72 1.30
CA GLY A 35 20.87 -2.90 1.90
C GLY A 35 19.62 -3.41 1.20
N PHE A 36 19.18 -2.77 0.10
CA PHE A 36 17.90 -3.05 -0.54
C PHE A 36 18.02 -3.69 -1.92
N SER A 37 16.96 -4.41 -2.33
CA SER A 37 16.82 -5.06 -3.62
C SER A 37 15.40 -4.90 -4.16
N ALA A 38 15.27 -4.61 -5.46
CA ALA A 38 13.98 -4.60 -6.14
C ALA A 38 13.37 -6.02 -6.30
N ARG A 39 14.12 -7.08 -5.99
CA ARG A 39 13.57 -8.42 -5.89
C ARG A 39 12.88 -8.58 -4.55
N VAL A 40 11.54 -8.69 -4.57
CA VAL A 40 10.71 -8.89 -3.39
C VAL A 40 10.15 -10.32 -3.43
N ASP A 41 10.81 -11.21 -2.68
CA ASP A 41 10.45 -12.64 -2.58
C ASP A 41 10.00 -13.04 -1.17
N ASN A 42 9.68 -12.07 -0.33
CA ASN A 42 9.08 -12.29 0.98
C ASN A 42 7.84 -13.20 0.84
N PRO A 43 7.77 -14.33 1.59
CA PRO A 43 6.70 -15.30 1.37
C PRO A 43 5.30 -14.81 1.75
N TRP A 44 5.18 -13.75 2.54
CA TRP A 44 3.89 -13.17 2.93
C TRP A 44 3.45 -12.04 2.00
N PHE A 45 4.38 -11.45 1.25
CA PHE A 45 4.09 -10.39 0.28
C PHE A 45 5.05 -10.50 -0.92
N PRO A 46 4.94 -11.56 -1.74
CA PRO A 46 5.79 -11.73 -2.90
C PRO A 46 5.35 -10.80 -4.04
N LEU A 47 6.28 -10.01 -4.57
CA LEU A 47 6.05 -9.15 -5.72
C LEU A 47 6.87 -9.66 -6.92
N GLN A 48 6.45 -10.79 -7.46
CA GLN A 48 7.10 -11.39 -8.63
C GLN A 48 6.73 -10.61 -9.89
N PRO A 49 7.70 -10.06 -10.65
CA PRO A 49 7.42 -9.32 -11.88
C PRO A 49 6.57 -10.10 -12.87
N GLY A 50 5.65 -9.43 -13.55
CA GLY A 50 4.68 -10.03 -14.46
C GLY A 50 3.41 -10.56 -13.78
N THR A 51 3.36 -10.64 -12.44
CA THR A 51 2.16 -11.10 -11.73
C THR A 51 1.09 -10.02 -11.68
N THR A 52 -0.16 -10.41 -11.93
CA THR A 52 -1.35 -9.57 -11.75
C THR A 52 -2.30 -10.25 -10.78
N TYR A 53 -2.67 -9.53 -9.73
CA TYR A 53 -3.68 -9.92 -8.74
C TYR A 53 -4.97 -9.18 -9.05
N VAL A 54 -6.11 -9.87 -8.97
CA VAL A 54 -7.43 -9.26 -9.14
C VAL A 54 -8.27 -9.54 -7.92
N TYR A 55 -8.77 -8.48 -7.32
CA TYR A 55 -9.68 -8.52 -6.19
C TYR A 55 -11.06 -8.02 -6.60
N THR A 56 -12.10 -8.51 -5.96
CA THR A 56 -13.46 -8.01 -6.12
C THR A 56 -14.16 -7.93 -4.77
N GLY A 57 -15.15 -7.06 -4.70
CA GLY A 57 -15.94 -6.89 -3.48
C GLY A 57 -16.76 -5.62 -3.49
N THR A 58 -16.71 -4.89 -2.40
CA THR A 58 -17.46 -3.64 -2.22
C THR A 58 -16.60 -2.58 -1.59
N LYS A 59 -16.83 -1.32 -1.96
CA LYS A 59 -16.26 -0.12 -1.34
C LYS A 59 -17.31 0.99 -1.41
N ASP A 60 -17.57 1.65 -0.28
CA ASP A 60 -18.59 2.71 -0.17
C ASP A 60 -19.98 2.27 -0.70
N GLY A 61 -20.36 1.01 -0.44
CA GLY A 61 -21.61 0.42 -0.90
C GLY A 61 -21.70 0.16 -2.41
N LYS A 62 -20.61 0.33 -3.15
CA LYS A 62 -20.53 0.10 -4.60
C LYS A 62 -19.76 -1.19 -4.90
N PRO A 63 -20.11 -1.93 -5.98
CA PRO A 63 -19.24 -2.98 -6.49
C PRO A 63 -17.84 -2.44 -6.78
N ALA A 64 -16.84 -3.09 -6.24
CA ALA A 64 -15.44 -2.73 -6.42
C ALA A 64 -14.66 -3.85 -7.09
N ARG A 65 -13.71 -3.47 -7.94
CA ARG A 65 -12.70 -4.34 -8.53
C ARG A 65 -11.36 -3.65 -8.44
N ASP A 66 -10.38 -4.34 -7.89
CA ASP A 66 -9.04 -3.86 -7.78
C ASP A 66 -8.07 -4.75 -8.57
N VAL A 67 -7.09 -4.14 -9.25
CA VAL A 67 -6.11 -4.81 -10.12
C VAL A 67 -4.72 -4.32 -9.78
N LEU A 68 -3.98 -5.15 -9.04
CA LEU A 68 -2.60 -4.91 -8.68
C LEU A 68 -1.68 -5.66 -9.65
N GLN A 69 -0.84 -4.92 -10.37
CA GLN A 69 0.12 -5.46 -11.35
C GLN A 69 1.56 -5.21 -10.92
N VAL A 70 2.31 -6.26 -10.64
CA VAL A 70 3.75 -6.20 -10.45
C VAL A 70 4.42 -6.08 -11.82
N THR A 71 5.03 -4.95 -12.12
CA THR A 71 5.65 -4.72 -13.42
C THR A 71 7.07 -5.28 -13.48
N HIS A 72 7.63 -5.41 -14.69
CA HIS A 72 9.06 -5.69 -14.88
C HIS A 72 9.97 -4.45 -14.71
N ARG A 73 9.37 -3.30 -14.35
CA ARG A 73 10.10 -2.03 -14.19
C ARG A 73 10.61 -1.90 -12.77
N THR A 74 11.75 -1.25 -12.65
CA THR A 74 12.31 -0.78 -11.39
C THR A 74 12.44 0.74 -11.40
N ALA A 75 12.49 1.33 -10.22
CA ALA A 75 12.76 2.74 -10.00
C ALA A 75 13.75 2.90 -8.85
N THR A 76 14.50 3.98 -8.83
CA THR A 76 15.34 4.32 -7.68
C THR A 76 14.63 5.38 -6.88
N ILE A 77 14.29 5.08 -5.62
CA ILE A 77 13.63 6.00 -4.68
C ILE A 77 14.53 6.11 -3.45
N ASP A 78 14.89 7.32 -3.08
CA ASP A 78 15.82 7.60 -1.96
C ASP A 78 17.11 6.73 -2.03
N GLY A 79 17.63 6.53 -3.25
CA GLY A 79 18.80 5.70 -3.52
C GLY A 79 18.57 4.19 -3.52
N ALA A 80 17.42 3.70 -3.07
CA ALA A 80 17.09 2.26 -3.03
C ALA A 80 16.45 1.80 -4.34
N PRO A 81 16.84 0.62 -4.87
CA PRO A 81 16.17 0.01 -6.02
C PRO A 81 14.81 -0.56 -5.59
N CYS A 82 13.73 -0.13 -6.25
CA CYS A 82 12.36 -0.54 -5.95
C CYS A 82 11.72 -1.22 -7.15
N VAL A 83 10.93 -2.26 -6.92
CA VAL A 83 9.99 -2.78 -7.92
C VAL A 83 8.81 -1.81 -8.06
N VAL A 84 8.36 -1.62 -9.30
CA VAL A 84 7.21 -0.78 -9.60
C VAL A 84 5.96 -1.63 -9.69
N VAL A 85 5.00 -1.35 -8.82
CA VAL A 85 3.67 -1.96 -8.82
C VAL A 85 2.66 -0.93 -9.31
N LYS A 86 1.67 -1.36 -10.10
CA LYS A 86 0.56 -0.53 -10.53
C LYS A 86 -0.71 -1.08 -9.93
N ASP A 87 -1.43 -0.21 -9.27
CA ASP A 87 -2.72 -0.50 -8.70
C ASP A 87 -3.83 0.30 -9.39
N ARG A 88 -4.99 -0.32 -9.61
CA ARG A 88 -6.15 0.30 -10.26
C ARG A 88 -7.44 -0.16 -9.61
N LEU A 89 -8.05 0.77 -8.90
CA LEU A 89 -9.35 0.58 -8.29
C LEU A 89 -10.47 1.04 -9.25
N TYR A 90 -11.44 0.18 -9.47
CA TYR A 90 -12.66 0.46 -10.21
C TYR A 90 -13.86 0.37 -9.27
N LEU A 91 -14.74 1.38 -9.31
CA LEU A 91 -16.03 1.37 -8.62
C LEU A 91 -17.16 1.39 -9.65
N SER A 92 -18.06 0.42 -9.55
CA SER A 92 -19.15 0.23 -10.51
C SER A 92 -18.66 0.20 -11.97
N GLY A 93 -17.50 -0.41 -12.21
CA GLY A 93 -16.87 -0.55 -13.52
C GLY A 93 -16.12 0.67 -14.04
N ARG A 94 -16.11 1.78 -13.31
CA ARG A 94 -15.38 3.01 -13.69
C ARG A 94 -14.09 3.10 -12.90
N LEU A 95 -12.99 3.48 -13.57
CA LEU A 95 -11.72 3.73 -12.91
C LEU A 95 -11.88 4.90 -11.93
N GLU A 96 -11.72 4.60 -10.65
CA GLU A 96 -11.79 5.55 -9.55
C GLU A 96 -10.40 6.07 -9.18
N GLU A 97 -9.42 5.15 -9.16
CA GLU A 97 -8.07 5.47 -8.74
C GLU A 97 -7.05 4.62 -9.46
N ARG A 98 -5.88 5.18 -9.67
CA ARG A 98 -4.68 4.49 -10.07
C ARG A 98 -3.50 4.96 -9.24
N THR A 99 -2.74 4.00 -8.75
CA THR A 99 -1.54 4.23 -7.96
C THR A 99 -0.35 3.57 -8.64
N THR A 100 0.81 4.13 -8.42
CA THR A 100 2.09 3.54 -8.76
C THR A 100 2.90 3.49 -7.48
N ASP A 101 3.17 2.28 -7.01
CA ASP A 101 3.80 1.99 -5.74
C ASP A 101 5.24 1.55 -5.94
N TRP A 102 6.09 1.86 -4.96
CA TRP A 102 7.49 1.46 -4.96
C TRP A 102 7.81 0.65 -3.71
N TYR A 103 8.04 -0.66 -3.91
CA TYR A 103 8.44 -1.59 -2.86
C TYR A 103 9.86 -2.06 -3.08
N THR A 104 10.53 -2.39 -1.97
CA THR A 104 11.86 -2.96 -1.99
C THR A 104 12.00 -3.97 -0.84
N GLN A 105 13.02 -4.81 -0.86
CA GLN A 105 13.26 -5.79 0.19
C GLN A 105 14.65 -5.58 0.78
N ASP A 106 14.74 -5.54 2.12
CA ASP A 106 16.02 -5.46 2.82
C ASP A 106 16.73 -6.84 2.87
N ARG A 107 18.01 -6.85 3.29
CA ARG A 107 18.81 -8.09 3.43
C ARG A 107 18.26 -9.08 4.46
N LYS A 108 17.36 -8.64 5.36
CA LYS A 108 16.69 -9.50 6.33
C LYS A 108 15.40 -10.11 5.76
N GLY A 109 15.00 -9.70 4.55
CA GLY A 109 13.78 -10.14 3.88
C GLY A 109 12.52 -9.36 4.24
N ASN A 110 12.62 -8.25 5.00
CA ASN A 110 11.47 -7.38 5.23
C ASN A 110 11.16 -6.60 3.95
N VAL A 111 9.87 -6.49 3.62
CA VAL A 111 9.41 -5.61 2.55
C VAL A 111 9.21 -4.22 3.10
N TRP A 112 9.73 -3.25 2.36
CA TRP A 112 9.61 -1.83 2.68
C TRP A 112 8.81 -1.11 1.62
N TYR A 113 8.04 -0.11 2.05
CA TYR A 113 7.30 0.79 1.18
C TYR A 113 8.03 2.12 1.07
N PHE A 114 8.38 2.51 -0.15
CA PHE A 114 9.20 3.69 -0.43
C PHE A 114 8.41 4.84 -1.05
N GLY A 115 7.11 4.64 -1.21
CA GLY A 115 6.22 5.69 -1.67
C GLY A 115 5.23 5.25 -2.71
N GLU A 116 4.37 6.21 -3.06
CA GLU A 116 3.35 6.05 -4.09
C GLU A 116 3.14 7.33 -4.88
N GLN A 117 2.63 7.14 -6.07
CA GLN A 117 2.07 8.21 -6.89
C GLN A 117 0.63 7.87 -7.23
N THR A 118 -0.29 8.56 -6.56
CA THR A 118 -1.73 8.34 -6.68
C THR A 118 -2.37 9.38 -7.58
N SER A 119 -3.39 8.95 -8.32
CA SER A 119 -4.26 9.80 -9.11
C SER A 119 -5.67 9.24 -9.03
N SER A 120 -6.54 9.92 -8.32
CA SER A 120 -7.97 9.60 -8.23
C SER A 120 -8.74 10.19 -9.40
N ALA A 121 -10.07 9.92 -9.41
CA ALA A 121 -11.00 10.57 -10.31
C ALA A 121 -10.87 12.10 -10.26
N LEU A 122 -11.25 12.75 -11.36
CA LEU A 122 -11.15 14.20 -11.51
C LEU A 122 -11.98 14.91 -10.43
N ASP A 123 -11.41 15.97 -9.87
CA ASP A 123 -12.14 16.88 -8.98
C ASP A 123 -13.21 17.68 -9.76
N LYS A 124 -13.95 18.55 -9.08
CA LYS A 124 -14.98 19.39 -9.69
C LYS A 124 -14.44 20.38 -10.74
N SER A 125 -13.12 20.63 -10.74
CA SER A 125 -12.45 21.50 -11.72
C SER A 125 -11.89 20.72 -12.92
N GLY A 126 -12.06 19.40 -12.97
CA GLY A 126 -11.53 18.53 -14.01
C GLY A 126 -10.06 18.17 -13.87
N LYS A 127 -9.45 18.43 -12.70
CA LYS A 127 -8.05 18.05 -12.41
C LYS A 127 -7.98 16.73 -11.64
N PRO A 128 -6.98 15.86 -11.93
CA PRO A 128 -6.75 14.67 -11.13
C PRO A 128 -6.47 15.02 -9.66
N VAL A 129 -7.12 14.34 -8.74
CA VAL A 129 -6.79 14.42 -7.32
C VAL A 129 -5.58 13.54 -7.07
N THR A 130 -4.52 14.11 -6.50
CA THR A 130 -3.22 13.44 -6.26
C THR A 130 -2.90 13.32 -4.76
N THR A 131 -3.93 13.40 -3.91
CA THR A 131 -3.80 13.17 -2.46
C THR A 131 -3.26 11.77 -2.19
N GLY A 132 -2.36 11.65 -1.22
CA GLY A 132 -1.68 10.41 -0.91
C GLY A 132 -0.34 10.22 -1.64
N THR A 133 -0.02 11.03 -2.64
CA THR A 133 1.29 10.93 -3.32
C THR A 133 2.42 11.34 -2.39
N TRP A 134 3.38 10.45 -2.21
CA TRP A 134 4.60 10.71 -1.45
C TRP A 134 5.76 9.84 -1.95
N LYS A 135 6.99 10.25 -1.63
CA LYS A 135 8.21 9.48 -1.92
C LYS A 135 9.19 9.62 -0.76
N ALA A 136 9.78 8.52 -0.36
CA ALA A 136 10.86 8.53 0.62
C ALA A 136 11.97 9.52 0.23
N GLY A 137 12.48 10.27 1.21
CA GLY A 137 13.50 11.27 1.03
C GLY A 137 13.03 12.61 0.46
N VAL A 138 11.75 12.78 0.15
CA VAL A 138 11.16 14.04 -0.36
C VAL A 138 10.30 14.67 0.73
N ASP A 139 10.49 15.97 0.99
CA ASP A 139 9.69 16.76 1.94
C ASP A 139 9.56 16.14 3.35
N GLY A 140 10.59 15.39 3.76
CA GLY A 140 10.63 14.73 5.07
C GLY A 140 9.87 13.40 5.15
N ALA A 141 9.34 12.91 4.04
CA ALA A 141 8.74 11.59 3.96
C ALA A 141 9.77 10.47 4.16
N LYS A 142 9.38 9.41 4.86
CA LYS A 142 10.24 8.28 5.22
C LYS A 142 9.60 6.95 4.82
N PRO A 143 10.41 5.98 4.35
CA PRO A 143 9.91 4.65 4.07
C PRO A 143 9.63 3.92 5.38
N GLY A 144 8.76 2.91 5.32
CA GLY A 144 8.46 2.05 6.45
C GLY A 144 8.40 0.57 6.07
N ILE A 145 8.25 -0.28 7.06
CA ILE A 145 8.13 -1.73 6.87
C ILE A 145 6.69 -2.06 6.50
N TYR A 146 6.50 -2.57 5.28
CA TYR A 146 5.21 -3.03 4.80
C TYR A 146 4.90 -4.46 5.25
N MET A 147 5.91 -5.35 5.24
CA MET A 147 5.77 -6.73 5.70
C MET A 147 7.08 -7.25 6.33
N PHE A 148 6.97 -7.88 7.49
CA PHE A 148 8.12 -8.51 8.14
C PHE A 148 8.55 -9.79 7.41
N ALA A 149 9.85 -10.08 7.42
CA ALA A 149 10.38 -11.36 6.92
C ALA A 149 9.88 -12.55 7.74
N ASN A 150 9.87 -12.38 9.06
CA ASN A 150 9.44 -13.38 10.04
C ASN A 150 8.46 -12.73 11.01
N PRO A 151 7.19 -12.54 10.61
CA PRO A 151 6.20 -11.87 11.44
C PRO A 151 5.94 -12.64 12.75
N ARG A 152 5.71 -11.91 13.83
CA ARG A 152 5.35 -12.45 15.14
C ARG A 152 4.11 -11.75 15.66
N VAL A 153 3.22 -12.49 16.31
CA VAL A 153 2.02 -11.92 16.96
C VAL A 153 2.41 -10.78 17.91
N GLY A 154 1.71 -9.65 17.80
CA GLY A 154 1.98 -8.43 18.55
C GLY A 154 3.02 -7.51 17.91
N GLN A 155 3.80 -7.99 16.94
CA GLN A 155 4.77 -7.17 16.22
C GLN A 155 4.07 -6.11 15.38
N GLN A 156 4.57 -4.88 15.41
CA GLN A 156 3.98 -3.76 14.69
C GLN A 156 5.06 -2.90 14.03
N ALA A 157 4.69 -2.18 12.97
CA ALA A 157 5.52 -1.19 12.32
C ALA A 157 4.67 -0.08 11.72
N GLN A 158 5.33 1.03 11.43
CA GLN A 158 4.81 2.06 10.55
C GLN A 158 5.16 1.66 9.11
N GLN A 159 4.15 1.65 8.22
CA GLN A 159 4.32 1.26 6.83
C GLN A 159 4.85 2.40 5.98
N GLU A 160 4.50 3.64 6.36
CA GLU A 160 4.86 4.86 5.67
C GLU A 160 4.81 6.05 6.62
N PHE A 161 5.60 7.07 6.34
CA PHE A 161 5.54 8.31 7.09
C PHE A 161 5.72 9.52 6.18
N TYR A 162 4.64 10.26 5.98
CA TYR A 162 4.65 11.63 5.46
C TYR A 162 3.64 12.44 6.25
N LYS A 163 4.15 13.30 7.13
CA LYS A 163 3.37 13.99 8.16
C LYS A 163 2.10 14.65 7.62
N GLY A 164 0.96 14.25 8.18
CA GLY A 164 -0.36 14.76 7.81
C GLY A 164 -0.88 14.25 6.47
N GLN A 165 -0.19 13.30 5.79
CA GLN A 165 -0.57 12.80 4.48
C GLN A 165 -0.54 11.27 4.36
N ALA A 166 0.47 10.61 4.94
CA ALA A 166 0.63 9.16 4.90
C ALA A 166 1.30 8.71 6.20
N GLU A 167 0.54 8.10 7.11
CA GLU A 167 1.02 7.74 8.45
C GLU A 167 0.49 6.35 8.86
N ASP A 168 0.49 5.40 7.93
CA ASP A 168 -0.13 4.11 8.14
C ASP A 168 0.73 3.17 8.98
N HIS A 169 0.06 2.39 9.81
CA HIS A 169 0.62 1.42 10.73
C HIS A 169 -0.05 0.08 10.56
N PHE A 170 0.67 -0.99 10.87
CA PHE A 170 0.07 -2.30 11.02
C PHE A 170 0.59 -3.04 12.26
N GLN A 171 -0.20 -4.02 12.71
CA GLN A 171 0.19 -4.96 13.75
C GLN A 171 -0.25 -6.37 13.36
N VAL A 172 0.64 -7.34 13.57
CA VAL A 172 0.35 -8.76 13.41
C VAL A 172 -0.55 -9.25 14.54
N LEU A 173 -1.73 -9.76 14.21
CA LEU A 173 -2.69 -10.29 15.18
C LEU A 173 -2.64 -11.81 15.29
N SER A 174 -2.39 -12.53 14.18
CA SER A 174 -2.37 -13.98 14.15
C SER A 174 -1.54 -14.50 12.98
N LEU A 175 -0.97 -15.70 13.15
CA LEU A 175 -0.30 -16.47 12.08
C LEU A 175 -1.10 -17.70 11.67
N ARG A 176 -2.30 -17.89 12.25
CA ARG A 176 -3.15 -19.06 12.07
C ARG A 176 -4.62 -18.67 11.97
N SER A 177 -4.90 -17.63 11.16
CA SER A 177 -6.28 -17.23 10.90
C SER A 177 -6.87 -18.04 9.75
N PRO A 178 -8.09 -18.57 9.88
CA PRO A 178 -8.77 -19.14 8.74
C PRO A 178 -9.22 -18.03 7.77
N VAL A 179 -9.10 -18.30 6.48
CA VAL A 179 -9.64 -17.43 5.42
C VAL A 179 -10.15 -18.29 4.28
N THR A 180 -11.25 -17.88 3.69
CA THR A 180 -11.79 -18.45 2.45
C THR A 180 -12.21 -17.31 1.54
N VAL A 181 -11.55 -17.25 0.38
CA VAL A 181 -11.86 -16.32 -0.71
C VAL A 181 -12.00 -17.12 -2.01
N PRO A 182 -12.54 -16.56 -3.09
CA PRO A 182 -12.72 -17.31 -4.35
C PRO A 182 -11.45 -17.97 -4.88
N TYR A 183 -10.29 -17.36 -4.68
CA TYR A 183 -9.02 -17.87 -5.17
C TYR A 183 -8.42 -18.99 -4.29
N VAL A 184 -8.59 -18.91 -2.97
CA VAL A 184 -7.90 -19.84 -2.03
C VAL A 184 -8.64 -19.96 -0.71
N SER A 185 -8.51 -21.14 -0.07
CA SER A 185 -8.85 -21.38 1.34
C SER A 185 -7.59 -21.75 2.12
N SER A 186 -7.40 -21.17 3.30
CA SER A 186 -6.27 -21.45 4.19
C SER A 186 -6.73 -21.46 5.64
N LYS A 187 -6.12 -22.30 6.48
CA LYS A 187 -6.28 -22.30 7.94
C LYS A 187 -5.15 -21.53 8.64
N ASN A 188 -4.13 -21.11 7.90
CA ASN A 188 -2.90 -20.54 8.41
C ASN A 188 -2.55 -19.21 7.72
N ALA A 189 -3.54 -18.34 7.54
CA ALA A 189 -3.29 -16.99 7.05
C ALA A 189 -2.66 -16.15 8.17
N LEU A 190 -1.76 -15.26 7.77
CA LEU A 190 -1.32 -14.13 8.60
C LEU A 190 -2.46 -13.10 8.61
N LEU A 191 -2.87 -12.69 9.80
CA LEU A 191 -3.84 -11.60 9.99
C LEU A 191 -3.12 -10.39 10.57
N THR A 192 -3.30 -9.24 9.94
CA THR A 192 -2.92 -7.94 10.48
C THR A 192 -4.15 -7.09 10.79
N LYS A 193 -3.99 -6.13 11.69
CA LYS A 193 -4.82 -4.92 11.72
C LYS A 193 -4.01 -3.76 11.18
N GLU A 194 -4.68 -2.84 10.50
CA GLU A 194 -4.08 -1.64 9.92
C GLU A 194 -4.88 -0.40 10.32
N TRP A 195 -4.19 0.70 10.58
CA TRP A 195 -4.80 1.96 10.99
C TRP A 195 -3.89 3.14 10.66
N THR A 196 -4.49 4.32 10.57
CA THR A 196 -3.75 5.58 10.50
C THR A 196 -4.26 6.56 11.56
N PRO A 197 -3.37 7.36 12.20
CA PRO A 197 -3.80 8.46 13.07
C PRO A 197 -4.55 9.56 12.30
N LEU A 198 -4.42 9.61 10.98
CA LEU A 198 -5.10 10.59 10.12
C LEU A 198 -6.61 10.34 10.01
N GLU A 199 -7.05 9.07 10.22
CA GLU A 199 -8.46 8.69 10.24
C GLU A 199 -8.82 7.95 11.54
N PRO A 200 -8.94 8.66 12.67
CA PRO A 200 -9.26 8.06 13.96
C PRO A 200 -10.59 7.33 13.91
N GLY A 201 -10.60 6.06 14.29
CA GLY A 201 -11.79 5.22 14.32
C GLY A 201 -12.00 4.31 13.11
N VAL A 202 -11.15 4.39 12.11
CA VAL A 202 -11.05 3.40 11.03
C VAL A 202 -10.06 2.31 11.42
N LEU A 203 -10.41 1.07 11.15
CA LEU A 203 -9.57 -0.10 11.38
C LEU A 203 -9.85 -1.13 10.30
N ASP A 204 -8.79 -1.57 9.64
CA ASP A 204 -8.85 -2.58 8.61
C ASP A 204 -8.13 -3.87 9.06
N HIS A 205 -8.60 -4.98 8.55
CA HIS A 205 -7.92 -6.27 8.63
C HIS A 205 -7.44 -6.67 7.25
N LYS A 206 -6.19 -7.15 7.17
CA LYS A 206 -5.67 -7.82 5.99
C LYS A 206 -5.27 -9.25 6.32
N LEU A 207 -5.62 -10.16 5.43
CA LEU A 207 -5.20 -11.56 5.52
C LEU A 207 -4.29 -11.90 4.36
N TYR A 208 -3.18 -12.53 4.72
CA TYR A 208 -2.14 -12.92 3.78
C TYR A 208 -1.96 -14.44 3.78
N VAL A 209 -1.85 -15.04 2.61
CA VAL A 209 -1.53 -16.46 2.46
C VAL A 209 -0.11 -16.60 1.93
N ARG A 210 0.68 -17.43 2.60
CA ARG A 210 2.09 -17.65 2.27
C ARG A 210 2.24 -18.09 0.81
N GLY A 211 3.14 -17.43 0.06
CA GLY A 211 3.38 -17.65 -1.37
C GLY A 211 2.38 -17.01 -2.32
N ILE A 212 1.35 -16.34 -1.77
CA ILE A 212 0.34 -15.61 -2.56
C ILE A 212 0.43 -14.10 -2.28
N GLY A 213 0.47 -13.70 -1.03
CA GLY A 213 0.35 -12.30 -0.60
C GLY A 213 -1.01 -12.02 0.02
N THR A 214 -1.49 -10.79 -0.10
CA THR A 214 -2.80 -10.36 0.38
C THR A 214 -3.90 -11.14 -0.34
N VAL A 215 -4.84 -11.70 0.43
CA VAL A 215 -5.98 -12.45 -0.14
C VAL A 215 -7.33 -11.84 0.26
N LEU A 216 -7.38 -11.11 1.36
CA LEU A 216 -8.57 -10.41 1.83
C LEU A 216 -8.16 -9.12 2.52
N GLU A 217 -8.88 -8.07 2.23
CA GLU A 217 -8.87 -6.81 2.97
C GLU A 217 -10.29 -6.43 3.32
N GLU A 218 -10.52 -6.04 4.58
CA GLU A 218 -11.86 -5.66 5.04
C GLU A 218 -11.80 -4.64 6.16
N ALA A 219 -12.65 -3.62 6.06
CA ALA A 219 -12.86 -2.66 7.14
C ALA A 219 -13.67 -3.33 8.25
N VAL A 220 -13.06 -3.48 9.43
CA VAL A 220 -13.72 -4.05 10.61
C VAL A 220 -14.29 -2.99 11.54
N LYS A 221 -13.89 -1.73 11.33
CA LYS A 221 -14.42 -0.57 12.03
C LYS A 221 -14.31 0.67 11.17
N GLY A 222 -15.35 1.51 11.20
CA GLY A 222 -15.35 2.83 10.57
C GLY A 222 -15.52 2.84 9.05
N GLY A 223 -15.63 1.67 8.41
CA GLY A 223 -15.81 1.49 6.98
C GLY A 223 -16.71 0.32 6.63
N THR A 224 -16.95 0.10 5.35
CA THR A 224 -17.73 -1.02 4.80
C THR A 224 -17.02 -1.74 3.67
N GLU A 225 -15.73 -1.49 3.55
CA GLU A 225 -14.92 -2.01 2.46
C GLU A 225 -14.58 -3.47 2.68
N ARG A 226 -14.67 -4.25 1.60
CA ARG A 226 -14.21 -5.63 1.58
C ARG A 226 -13.78 -6.01 0.18
N LEU A 227 -12.52 -6.42 0.02
CA LEU A 227 -11.93 -6.88 -1.24
C LEU A 227 -11.30 -8.25 -1.06
N ALA A 228 -11.75 -9.22 -1.84
CA ALA A 228 -11.30 -10.59 -1.80
C ALA A 228 -10.60 -10.97 -3.11
N LEU A 229 -9.47 -11.67 -3.02
CA LEU A 229 -8.71 -12.16 -4.15
C LEU A 229 -9.52 -13.18 -4.95
N VAL A 230 -9.69 -12.91 -6.26
CA VAL A 230 -10.43 -13.80 -7.18
C VAL A 230 -9.53 -14.47 -8.22
N SER A 231 -8.42 -13.85 -8.59
CA SER A 231 -7.46 -14.48 -9.50
C SER A 231 -6.05 -13.94 -9.34
N VAL A 232 -5.06 -14.80 -9.67
CA VAL A 232 -3.65 -14.46 -9.81
C VAL A 232 -3.17 -14.96 -11.17
N HIS A 233 -2.70 -14.05 -12.01
CA HIS A 233 -2.10 -14.35 -13.30
C HIS A 233 -0.60 -14.10 -13.21
N ARG A 234 0.21 -15.12 -13.49
CA ARG A 234 1.66 -14.99 -13.56
C ARG A 234 2.05 -14.89 -15.04
N GLY A 235 2.63 -13.74 -15.41
CA GLY A 235 3.23 -13.57 -16.73
C GLY A 235 4.49 -14.41 -16.87
N ALA A 236 4.83 -14.71 -18.12
CA ALA A 236 6.09 -15.37 -18.45
C ALA A 236 7.27 -14.40 -18.25
#